data_631142da821b4d23c48c936f6b685d54
#
_entry.id   631142da821b4d23c48c936f6b685d54
#
_cell.length_a   1.000
_cell.length_b   1.000
_cell.length_c   1.000
_cell.angle_alpha   90.00
_cell.angle_beta   90.00
_cell.angle_gamma   90.00
#
_symmetry.space_group_name_H-M   'P 1'
#
loop_
_entity.id
_entity.type
_entity.pdbx_description
1 polymer ?
#
loop_
_entity_poly.entity_id
_entity_poly.type
_entity_poly.pdbx_seq_one_letter_code
_entity_poly.pdbx_strand_id
1 'polypeptide(L)'
;LVALNGQTQAATAACPPALDVEKRFLADDRIVNLCDAYRGNVVLVVNTASKCAFTPQYDGLEALYRKHREDGLVVLGFPSNDFRQEYTDETRIQEFCRLTYSVEFPMFEATSVREGTTDPLYRQLAALSGEYPRWNFHKYLIGRDGRLVASFPSQVAPDDPRLVEAIEGLLKESS
;
A
#
# COMPACT_ATOMS: atom_id res chain seq x y z
N LEU A 1 -34.43 37.67 19.75
CA LEU A 1 -33.05 37.14 19.79
C LEU A 1 -33.06 35.78 19.13
N VAL A 2 -32.61 35.70 17.87
CA VAL A 2 -32.47 34.45 17.12
C VAL A 2 -31.00 34.04 17.25
N ALA A 3 -30.77 32.91 17.92
CA ALA A 3 -29.42 32.32 17.99
C ALA A 3 -29.10 31.63 16.65
N LEU A 4 -28.15 32.14 15.91
CA LEU A 4 -27.57 31.48 14.77
C LEU A 4 -26.63 30.37 15.26
N ASN A 5 -27.11 29.13 15.20
CA ASN A 5 -26.25 27.97 15.36
C ASN A 5 -25.35 27.85 14.13
N GLY A 6 -24.12 28.40 14.21
CA GLY A 6 -23.09 28.12 13.26
C GLY A 6 -22.62 26.69 13.38
N GLN A 7 -23.13 25.80 12.55
CA GLN A 7 -22.51 24.50 12.33
C GLN A 7 -21.26 24.75 11.47
N THR A 8 -20.10 24.74 12.10
CA THR A 8 -18.81 24.59 11.42
C THR A 8 -18.78 23.18 10.80
N GLN A 9 -19.12 23.08 9.53
CA GLN A 9 -18.77 21.90 8.73
C GLN A 9 -17.25 21.83 8.73
N ALA A 10 -16.69 20.82 9.42
CA ALA A 10 -15.30 20.48 9.23
C ALA A 10 -15.10 20.17 7.75
N ALA A 11 -14.31 20.96 7.07
CA ALA A 11 -13.93 20.69 5.69
C ALA A 11 -13.27 19.32 5.68
N THR A 12 -13.87 18.35 4.97
CA THR A 12 -13.24 17.06 4.74
C THR A 12 -11.93 17.34 4.01
N ALA A 13 -10.81 16.97 4.65
CA ALA A 13 -9.49 17.17 4.03
C ALA A 13 -9.48 16.53 2.64
N ALA A 14 -8.99 17.27 1.64
CA ALA A 14 -8.89 16.77 0.27
C ALA A 14 -8.07 15.48 0.23
N CYS A 15 -8.46 14.53 -0.62
CA CYS A 15 -7.70 13.30 -0.80
C CYS A 15 -6.29 13.61 -1.31
N PRO A 16 -5.24 13.05 -0.66
CA PRO A 16 -3.89 13.16 -1.18
C PRO A 16 -3.80 12.54 -2.57
N PRO A 17 -3.15 13.19 -3.55
CA PRO A 17 -3.13 12.71 -4.93
C PRO A 17 -2.63 11.26 -5.09
N ALA A 18 -1.68 10.84 -4.26
CA ALA A 18 -1.12 9.49 -4.31
C ALA A 18 -2.17 8.39 -4.02
N LEU A 19 -3.16 8.70 -3.18
CA LEU A 19 -4.17 7.72 -2.76
C LEU A 19 -5.55 7.97 -3.38
N ASP A 20 -5.74 9.05 -4.12
CA ASP A 20 -7.04 9.35 -4.76
C ASP A 20 -7.22 8.53 -6.05
N VAL A 21 -7.24 7.23 -5.88
CA VAL A 21 -7.41 6.25 -6.95
C VAL A 21 -8.33 5.12 -6.51
N GLU A 22 -9.10 4.61 -7.45
CA GLU A 22 -9.93 3.42 -7.24
C GLU A 22 -9.14 2.15 -7.51
N LYS A 23 -9.31 1.14 -6.66
CA LYS A 23 -8.72 -0.18 -6.80
C LYS A 23 -9.74 -1.27 -6.47
N ARG A 24 -9.73 -2.32 -7.26
CA ARG A 24 -10.52 -3.53 -7.01
C ARG A 24 -9.70 -4.48 -6.11
N PHE A 25 -10.36 -5.12 -5.14
CA PHE A 25 -9.71 -6.15 -4.34
C PHE A 25 -9.36 -7.39 -5.18
N LEU A 26 -8.32 -8.09 -4.74
CA LEU A 26 -7.83 -9.31 -5.40
C LEU A 26 -8.91 -10.40 -5.42
N ALA A 27 -9.17 -10.95 -6.61
CA ALA A 27 -10.18 -12.00 -6.82
C ALA A 27 -11.57 -11.68 -6.23
N ASP A 28 -11.96 -10.40 -6.29
CA ASP A 28 -13.19 -9.87 -5.73
C ASP A 28 -13.70 -8.74 -6.65
N ASP A 29 -14.99 -8.48 -6.64
CA ASP A 29 -15.61 -7.42 -7.46
C ASP A 29 -15.72 -6.08 -6.71
N ARG A 30 -15.38 -6.04 -5.42
CA ARG A 30 -15.44 -4.81 -4.62
C ARG A 30 -14.34 -3.85 -5.03
N ILE A 31 -14.74 -2.60 -5.23
CA ILE A 31 -13.85 -1.48 -5.55
C ILE A 31 -13.87 -0.49 -4.40
N VAL A 32 -12.72 0.05 -4.06
CA VAL A 32 -12.57 1.11 -3.06
C VAL A 32 -11.72 2.25 -3.61
N ASN A 33 -12.01 3.47 -3.19
CA ASN A 33 -11.07 4.58 -3.32
C ASN A 33 -10.07 4.47 -2.16
N LEU A 34 -8.77 4.42 -2.46
CA LEU A 34 -7.74 4.19 -1.44
C LEU A 34 -7.67 5.32 -0.41
N CYS A 35 -7.95 6.56 -0.83
CA CYS A 35 -8.00 7.69 0.09
C CYS A 35 -9.17 7.54 1.07
N ASP A 36 -10.37 7.21 0.58
CA ASP A 36 -11.54 7.05 1.44
C ASP A 36 -11.36 5.90 2.43
N ALA A 37 -10.76 4.80 1.99
CA ALA A 37 -10.55 3.61 2.81
C ALA A 37 -9.43 3.79 3.85
N TYR A 38 -8.35 4.50 3.50
CA TYR A 38 -7.10 4.48 4.28
C TYR A 38 -6.60 5.86 4.71
N ARG A 39 -7.41 6.89 4.55
CA ARG A 39 -7.07 8.25 5.00
C ARG A 39 -6.70 8.27 6.49
N GLY A 40 -5.60 8.95 6.82
CA GLY A 40 -5.10 9.04 8.19
C GLY A 40 -4.25 7.85 8.64
N ASN A 41 -4.18 6.78 7.84
CA ASN A 41 -3.27 5.67 8.08
C ASN A 41 -1.85 5.99 7.59
N VAL A 42 -0.88 5.33 8.19
CA VAL A 42 0.43 5.14 7.57
C VAL A 42 0.29 4.00 6.56
N VAL A 43 0.63 4.24 5.30
CA VAL A 43 0.37 3.28 4.21
C VAL A 43 1.69 2.80 3.62
N LEU A 44 1.88 1.49 3.59
CA LEU A 44 3.00 0.84 2.90
C LEU A 44 2.46 0.15 1.65
N VAL A 45 2.82 0.66 0.47
CA VAL A 45 2.43 0.11 -0.84
C VAL A 45 3.54 -0.82 -1.33
N VAL A 46 3.21 -2.05 -1.67
CA VAL A 46 4.17 -3.08 -2.09
C VAL A 46 3.67 -3.80 -3.34
N ASN A 47 4.48 -3.88 -4.39
CA ASN A 47 4.22 -4.76 -5.51
C ASN A 47 4.74 -6.16 -5.22
N THR A 48 3.90 -7.17 -5.40
CA THR A 48 4.15 -8.53 -4.92
C THR A 48 4.20 -9.55 -6.05
N ALA A 49 4.81 -10.70 -5.77
CA ALA A 49 4.82 -11.85 -6.66
C ALA A 49 4.96 -13.16 -5.87
N SER A 50 4.40 -14.25 -6.43
CA SER A 50 4.34 -15.55 -5.75
C SER A 50 5.54 -16.46 -6.04
N LYS A 51 6.37 -16.13 -7.04
CA LYS A 51 7.48 -16.98 -7.54
C LYS A 51 8.82 -16.26 -7.55
N CYS A 52 9.02 -15.31 -6.66
CA CYS A 52 10.22 -14.48 -6.55
C CYS A 52 11.12 -14.97 -5.41
N ALA A 53 12.43 -14.75 -5.54
CA ALA A 53 13.35 -14.98 -4.43
C ALA A 53 13.00 -14.14 -3.19
N PHE A 54 12.35 -12.98 -3.38
CA PHE A 54 11.87 -12.12 -2.30
C PHE A 54 10.47 -12.47 -1.78
N THR A 55 9.78 -13.46 -2.35
CA THR A 55 8.43 -13.87 -1.91
C THR A 55 8.34 -14.16 -0.40
N PRO A 56 9.38 -14.72 0.28
CA PRO A 56 9.36 -14.84 1.74
C PRO A 56 9.20 -13.52 2.51
N GLN A 57 9.36 -12.37 1.89
CA GLN A 57 9.06 -11.07 2.51
C GLN A 57 7.58 -10.90 2.89
N TYR A 58 6.68 -11.72 2.34
CA TYR A 58 5.29 -11.77 2.80
C TYR A 58 5.17 -12.02 4.31
N ASP A 59 6.01 -12.89 4.88
CA ASP A 59 6.02 -13.15 6.33
C ASP A 59 6.31 -11.88 7.13
N GLY A 60 7.33 -11.15 6.73
CA GLY A 60 7.73 -9.91 7.41
C GLY A 60 6.71 -8.78 7.22
N LEU A 61 6.12 -8.67 6.03
CA LEU A 61 5.07 -7.67 5.75
C LEU A 61 3.83 -7.95 6.60
N GLU A 62 3.40 -9.21 6.69
CA GLU A 62 2.27 -9.61 7.53
C GLU A 62 2.57 -9.39 9.02
N ALA A 63 3.79 -9.68 9.46
CA ALA A 63 4.21 -9.42 10.83
C ALA A 63 4.17 -7.94 11.19
N LEU A 64 4.65 -7.05 10.29
CA LEU A 64 4.53 -5.60 10.46
C LEU A 64 3.08 -5.15 10.55
N TYR A 65 2.24 -5.65 9.65
CA TYR A 65 0.83 -5.33 9.61
C TYR A 65 0.13 -5.72 10.91
N ARG A 66 0.31 -6.94 11.38
CA ARG A 66 -0.30 -7.43 12.63
C ARG A 66 0.18 -6.67 13.85
N LYS A 67 1.45 -6.34 13.89
CA LYS A 67 2.04 -5.59 15.01
C LYS A 67 1.50 -4.16 15.11
N HIS A 68 1.29 -3.48 13.98
CA HIS A 68 1.04 -2.04 13.96
C HIS A 68 -0.34 -1.63 13.40
N ARG A 69 -1.18 -2.58 12.98
CA ARG A 69 -2.50 -2.23 12.41
C ARG A 69 -3.38 -1.44 13.38
N GLU A 70 -3.31 -1.75 14.65
CA GLU A 70 -4.06 -1.05 15.71
C GLU A 70 -3.53 0.37 15.95
N ASP A 71 -2.25 0.60 15.64
CA ASP A 71 -1.62 1.92 15.70
C ASP A 71 -1.84 2.73 14.42
N GLY A 72 -2.44 2.15 13.39
CA GLY A 72 -2.80 2.82 12.15
C GLY A 72 -1.94 2.50 10.93
N LEU A 73 -1.12 1.43 10.96
CA LEU A 73 -0.44 0.95 9.77
C LEU A 73 -1.39 0.12 8.90
N VAL A 74 -1.37 0.35 7.60
CA VAL A 74 -1.91 -0.56 6.61
C VAL A 74 -0.85 -0.90 5.55
N VAL A 75 -0.79 -2.17 5.17
CA VAL A 75 0.02 -2.66 4.06
C VAL A 75 -0.92 -2.95 2.89
N LEU A 76 -0.63 -2.40 1.72
CA LEU A 76 -1.41 -2.61 0.50
C LEU A 76 -0.57 -3.38 -0.50
N GLY A 77 -0.98 -4.61 -0.81
CA GLY A 77 -0.29 -5.49 -1.74
C GLY A 77 -0.89 -5.45 -3.14
N PHE A 78 -0.05 -5.29 -4.14
CA PHE A 78 -0.42 -5.23 -5.56
C PHE A 78 0.36 -6.30 -6.33
N PRO A 79 -0.24 -7.49 -6.57
CA PRO A 79 0.40 -8.51 -7.38
C PRO A 79 0.71 -8.00 -8.78
N SER A 80 1.89 -8.30 -9.29
CA SER A 80 2.30 -7.89 -10.63
C SER A 80 3.07 -9.00 -11.34
N ASN A 81 2.71 -9.24 -12.60
CA ASN A 81 3.44 -10.15 -13.47
C ASN A 81 4.42 -9.43 -14.40
N ASP A 82 4.68 -8.15 -14.18
CA ASP A 82 5.60 -7.37 -15.01
C ASP A 82 7.02 -7.93 -15.03
N PHE A 83 7.42 -8.61 -13.96
CA PHE A 83 8.72 -9.29 -13.83
C PHE A 83 8.63 -10.80 -14.09
N ARG A 84 7.49 -11.29 -14.60
CA ARG A 84 7.24 -12.68 -14.99
C ARG A 84 7.39 -13.69 -13.83
N GLN A 85 7.05 -13.25 -12.61
CA GLN A 85 7.17 -14.07 -11.40
C GLN A 85 5.87 -14.18 -10.62
N GLU A 86 4.72 -13.85 -11.24
CA GLU A 86 3.41 -13.98 -10.62
C GLU A 86 2.53 -14.95 -11.42
N TYR A 87 1.53 -15.50 -10.75
CA TYR A 87 0.44 -16.22 -11.43
C TYR A 87 -0.41 -15.24 -12.24
N THR A 88 -1.02 -15.72 -13.32
CA THR A 88 -1.94 -14.93 -14.14
C THR A 88 -3.38 -15.00 -13.63
N ASP A 89 -3.71 -16.00 -12.81
CA ASP A 89 -5.02 -16.19 -12.20
C ASP A 89 -5.04 -15.58 -10.79
N GLU A 90 -5.88 -14.58 -10.59
CA GLU A 90 -5.99 -13.86 -9.31
C GLU A 90 -6.48 -14.77 -8.17
N THR A 91 -7.37 -15.73 -8.44
CA THR A 91 -7.81 -16.71 -7.44
C THR A 91 -6.64 -17.52 -6.92
N ARG A 92 -5.74 -17.91 -7.82
CA ARG A 92 -4.52 -18.64 -7.44
C ARG A 92 -3.55 -17.79 -6.62
N ILE A 93 -3.42 -16.51 -6.95
CA ILE A 93 -2.63 -15.57 -6.14
C ILE A 93 -3.22 -15.47 -4.73
N GLN A 94 -4.52 -15.29 -4.63
CA GLN A 94 -5.22 -15.17 -3.35
C GLN A 94 -5.03 -16.43 -2.48
N GLU A 95 -5.21 -17.60 -3.06
CA GLU A 95 -4.99 -18.87 -2.37
C GLU A 95 -3.56 -19.03 -1.89
N PHE A 96 -2.58 -18.70 -2.73
CA PHE A 96 -1.17 -18.74 -2.37
C PHE A 96 -0.87 -17.82 -1.18
N CYS A 97 -1.31 -16.57 -1.21
CA CYS A 97 -1.10 -15.62 -0.12
C CYS A 97 -1.72 -16.10 1.19
N ARG A 98 -2.94 -16.62 1.13
CA ARG A 98 -3.66 -17.07 2.32
C ARG A 98 -3.12 -18.37 2.90
N LEU A 99 -2.86 -19.36 2.06
CA LEU A 99 -2.47 -20.71 2.51
C LEU A 99 -0.99 -20.81 2.86
N THR A 100 -0.12 -20.09 2.15
CA THR A 100 1.32 -20.16 2.36
C THR A 100 1.81 -19.17 3.42
N TYR A 101 1.29 -17.94 3.42
CA TYR A 101 1.78 -16.86 4.28
C TYR A 101 0.74 -16.28 5.24
N SER A 102 -0.49 -16.78 5.21
CA SER A 102 -1.59 -16.29 6.05
C SER A 102 -1.78 -14.77 5.96
N VAL A 103 -1.65 -14.21 4.78
CA VAL A 103 -1.75 -12.77 4.54
C VAL A 103 -3.15 -12.28 4.89
N GLU A 104 -3.22 -11.29 5.77
CA GLU A 104 -4.46 -10.59 6.18
C GLU A 104 -4.49 -9.14 5.71
N PHE A 105 -3.33 -8.54 5.39
CA PHE A 105 -3.33 -7.18 4.85
C PHE A 105 -4.04 -7.13 3.49
N PRO A 106 -4.64 -5.99 3.11
CA PRO A 106 -5.38 -5.85 1.86
C PRO A 106 -4.53 -6.16 0.63
N MET A 107 -5.03 -7.03 -0.22
CA MET A 107 -4.47 -7.35 -1.53
C MET A 107 -5.42 -6.86 -2.62
N PHE A 108 -4.86 -6.35 -3.70
CA PHE A 108 -5.60 -5.75 -4.81
C PHE A 108 -5.39 -6.50 -6.11
N GLU A 109 -6.11 -6.09 -7.14
CA GLU A 109 -6.03 -6.66 -8.48
C GLU A 109 -4.61 -6.68 -9.05
N ALA A 110 -4.37 -7.61 -9.96
CA ALA A 110 -3.10 -7.67 -10.71
C ALA A 110 -2.84 -6.31 -11.39
N THR A 111 -1.66 -5.76 -11.16
CA THR A 111 -1.33 -4.37 -11.47
C THR A 111 -0.03 -4.30 -12.26
N SER A 112 0.01 -3.47 -13.29
CA SER A 112 1.25 -3.10 -13.96
C SER A 112 1.96 -1.99 -13.19
N VAL A 113 3.24 -2.17 -12.90
CA VAL A 113 3.99 -1.30 -11.98
C VAL A 113 5.27 -0.71 -12.57
N ARG A 114 5.71 -1.20 -13.72
CA ARG A 114 6.95 -0.75 -14.37
C ARG A 114 6.77 0.59 -15.08
N GLU A 115 7.90 1.22 -15.40
CA GLU A 115 7.93 2.37 -16.29
C GLU A 115 7.13 2.10 -17.58
N GLY A 116 6.28 3.06 -17.96
CA GLY A 116 5.34 2.92 -19.07
C GLY A 116 3.96 2.38 -18.66
N THR A 117 3.76 2.01 -17.39
CA THR A 117 2.42 1.62 -16.89
C THR A 117 1.41 2.75 -17.07
N THR A 118 0.16 2.38 -17.29
CA THR A 118 -1.00 3.31 -17.25
C THR A 118 -1.68 3.32 -15.89
N ASP A 119 -1.25 2.50 -14.95
CA ASP A 119 -1.83 2.44 -13.62
C ASP A 119 -1.66 3.78 -12.88
N PRO A 120 -2.76 4.42 -12.45
CA PRO A 120 -2.68 5.77 -11.87
C PRO A 120 -1.92 5.80 -10.54
N LEU A 121 -2.02 4.76 -9.70
CA LEU A 121 -1.32 4.70 -8.43
C LEU A 121 0.20 4.67 -8.65
N TYR A 122 0.68 3.73 -9.46
CA TYR A 122 2.13 3.56 -9.67
C TYR A 122 2.74 4.69 -10.49
N ARG A 123 1.99 5.29 -11.41
CA ARG A 123 2.43 6.53 -12.09
C ARG A 123 2.60 7.67 -11.10
N GLN A 124 1.67 7.84 -10.18
CA GLN A 124 1.72 8.90 -9.18
C GLN A 124 2.87 8.68 -8.18
N LEU A 125 3.03 7.45 -7.69
CA LEU A 125 4.12 7.10 -6.78
C LEU A 125 5.49 7.30 -7.43
N ALA A 126 5.63 6.94 -8.70
CA ALA A 126 6.86 7.16 -9.44
C ALA A 126 7.15 8.64 -9.68
N ALA A 127 6.11 9.44 -9.98
CA ALA A 127 6.26 10.89 -10.15
C ALA A 127 6.72 11.58 -8.85
N LEU A 128 6.19 11.14 -7.70
CA LEU A 128 6.54 11.69 -6.40
C LEU A 128 7.91 11.23 -5.89
N SER A 129 8.29 9.98 -6.13
CA SER A 129 9.55 9.39 -5.65
C SER A 129 10.72 9.55 -6.60
N GLY A 130 10.44 9.75 -7.89
CA GLY A 130 11.44 9.74 -8.96
C GLY A 130 11.80 8.35 -9.47
N GLU A 131 11.13 7.29 -9.02
CA GLU A 131 11.44 5.93 -9.45
C GLU A 131 10.22 5.01 -9.52
N TYR A 132 10.22 4.13 -10.53
CA TYR A 132 9.32 2.98 -10.62
C TYR A 132 9.95 1.76 -9.93
N PRO A 133 9.15 0.75 -9.53
CA PRO A 133 9.69 -0.53 -9.12
C PRO A 133 10.58 -1.12 -10.21
N ARG A 134 11.79 -1.55 -9.81
CA ARG A 134 12.74 -2.25 -10.69
C ARG A 134 12.65 -3.76 -10.54
N TRP A 135 11.98 -4.21 -9.50
CA TRP A 135 11.75 -5.62 -9.19
C TRP A 135 10.55 -5.77 -8.26
N ASN A 136 10.18 -7.02 -7.96
CA ASN A 136 9.13 -7.35 -7.00
C ASN A 136 9.50 -6.90 -5.58
N PHE A 137 8.52 -6.61 -4.76
CA PHE A 137 8.67 -6.17 -3.36
C PHE A 137 9.39 -4.82 -3.18
N HIS A 138 9.29 -3.95 -4.15
CA HIS A 138 9.57 -2.53 -3.98
C HIS A 138 8.50 -1.90 -3.08
N LYS A 139 8.89 -0.96 -2.22
CA LYS A 139 7.98 -0.39 -1.22
C LYS A 139 7.96 1.12 -1.30
N TYR A 140 6.75 1.68 -1.20
CA TYR A 140 6.55 3.11 -1.04
C TYR A 140 5.86 3.36 0.30
N LEU A 141 6.38 4.27 1.09
CA LEU A 141 5.85 4.61 2.41
C LEU A 141 5.17 5.99 2.37
N ILE A 142 3.90 6.02 2.75
CA ILE A 142 3.06 7.21 2.76
C ILE A 142 2.66 7.51 4.20
N GLY A 143 2.85 8.76 4.62
CA GLY A 143 2.50 9.23 5.95
C GLY A 143 1.00 9.43 6.15
N ARG A 144 0.60 9.74 7.39
CA ARG A 144 -0.82 9.98 7.75
C ARG A 144 -1.44 11.16 7.00
N ASP A 145 -0.63 12.13 6.61
CA ASP A 145 -1.04 13.29 5.80
C ASP A 145 -1.17 12.97 4.30
N GLY A 146 -0.91 11.72 3.89
CA GLY A 146 -0.97 11.26 2.51
C GLY A 146 0.25 11.62 1.66
N ARG A 147 1.30 12.18 2.24
CA ARG A 147 2.54 12.48 1.53
C ARG A 147 3.43 11.26 1.45
N LEU A 148 4.05 11.05 0.28
CA LEU A 148 5.11 10.07 0.12
C LEU A 148 6.31 10.48 0.97
N VAL A 149 6.73 9.58 1.87
CA VAL A 149 7.86 9.80 2.78
C VAL A 149 9.14 9.18 2.25
N ALA A 150 9.05 7.95 1.73
CA ALA A 150 10.21 7.20 1.28
C ALA A 150 9.85 6.13 0.26
N SER A 151 10.83 5.73 -0.52
CA SER A 151 10.79 4.62 -1.46
C SER A 151 11.94 3.68 -1.11
N PHE A 152 11.66 2.37 -1.05
CA PHE A 152 12.64 1.35 -0.67
C PHE A 152 12.73 0.28 -1.75
N PRO A 153 13.93 -0.05 -2.22
CA PRO A 153 14.11 -1.12 -3.20
C PRO A 153 13.78 -2.50 -2.60
N SER A 154 13.64 -3.48 -3.46
CA SER A 154 13.27 -4.86 -3.11
C SER A 154 14.14 -5.48 -2.01
N GLN A 155 15.42 -5.14 -1.98
CA GLN A 155 16.40 -5.68 -1.03
C GLN A 155 16.18 -5.20 0.41
N VAL A 156 15.46 -4.11 0.60
CA VAL A 156 15.09 -3.64 1.94
C VAL A 156 13.97 -4.54 2.47
N ALA A 157 14.34 -5.47 3.34
CA ALA A 157 13.40 -6.41 3.93
C ALA A 157 12.44 -5.72 4.92
N PRO A 158 11.28 -6.32 5.21
CA PRO A 158 10.32 -5.73 6.16
C PRO A 158 10.85 -5.50 7.58
N ASP A 159 11.87 -6.24 8.01
CA ASP A 159 12.54 -6.10 9.30
C ASP A 159 13.79 -5.20 9.26
N ASP A 160 14.11 -4.64 8.09
CA ASP A 160 15.23 -3.70 7.98
C ASP A 160 14.98 -2.47 8.87
N PRO A 161 15.95 -2.09 9.73
CA PRO A 161 15.80 -0.95 10.64
C PRO A 161 15.40 0.35 9.93
N ARG A 162 15.87 0.59 8.72
CA ARG A 162 15.52 1.79 7.94
C ARG A 162 14.03 1.89 7.66
N LEU A 163 13.40 0.78 7.29
CA LEU A 163 11.97 0.72 7.05
C LEU A 163 11.17 0.74 8.36
N VAL A 164 11.55 -0.08 9.32
CA VAL A 164 10.85 -0.19 10.61
C VAL A 164 10.86 1.13 11.37
N GLU A 165 12.01 1.80 11.46
CA GLU A 165 12.14 3.10 12.14
C GLU A 165 11.34 4.19 11.43
N ALA A 166 11.31 4.20 10.09
CA ALA A 166 10.51 5.14 9.33
C ALA A 166 9.01 4.95 9.59
N ILE A 167 8.53 3.70 9.61
CA ILE A 167 7.13 3.37 9.93
C ILE A 167 6.79 3.79 11.36
N GLU A 168 7.59 3.36 12.33
CA GLU A 168 7.34 3.66 13.74
C GLU A 168 7.38 5.16 14.05
N GLY A 169 8.25 5.91 13.37
CA GLY A 169 8.31 7.36 13.46
C GLY A 169 7.02 8.02 12.99
N LEU A 170 6.47 7.59 11.84
CA LEU A 170 5.21 8.09 11.30
C LEU A 170 4.00 7.72 12.16
N LEU A 171 4.00 6.53 12.75
CA LEU A 171 2.91 6.08 13.62
C LEU A 171 2.79 6.92 14.90
N LYS A 172 3.88 7.53 15.36
CA LYS A 172 3.89 8.43 16.53
C LYS A 172 3.34 9.82 16.22
N GLU A 173 3.27 10.20 14.95
CA GLU A 173 2.70 11.49 14.54
C GLU A 173 1.17 11.47 14.69
N SER A 174 0.59 12.61 15.05
CA SER A 174 -0.87 12.77 15.09
C SER A 174 -1.44 12.86 13.67
N SER A 175 -2.65 12.31 13.51
CA SER A 175 -3.41 12.40 12.25
C SER A 175 -3.88 13.84 12.00
#